data_e93dd8e2bb42d68416ea79fd43fafbfd
#
_entry.id   e93dd8e2bb42d68416ea79fd43fafbfd
#
_cell.length_a   1.000
_cell.length_b   1.000
_cell.length_c   1.000
_cell.angle_alpha   90.00
_cell.angle_beta   90.00
_cell.angle_gamma   90.00
#
_symmetry.space_group_name_H-M   'P 1'
#
loop_
_entity.id
_entity.type
_entity.pdbx_description
1 polymer ?
#
loop_
_entity_poly.entity_id
_entity_poly.type
_entity_poly.pdbx_seq_one_letter_code
_entity_poly.pdbx_strand_id
1 'polypeptide(L)'
;MNVMASLHYDLKQKYMADLVLAMNGSNRSYPQKWAFSPVLSLGYIALNNDNASFLNLAKMRLSAGIQHIDYVPIQGLWLENYNGGGGDYYFGAGTGSQDWGTFIGYQPTKDFKLETAYRFNVGADLRLFKSVDVTLDAYYNYRDNILLSGDNLYSSVMGIPAAYVNWGRVASYGVEIGANWVKNINEDLSFNIGADFTWGRNKQLRTIENVAYDYLSAVGGRVNQAWGLEVIGFFKDEADIANSPTQNFDVVQPGDFKYKDQNGDNIIDENDVVRMGYDTSIPELNYSLNLGFRYKNFGFNALFQGAAHYTAYLGTTGVWVPLVGGCLLYTSPSPRDRTRSR
;
A
#
# COMPACT_ATOMS: atom_id res chain seq x y z
N MET A 1 16.18 2.49 23.03
CA MET A 1 15.66 2.95 24.36
C MET A 1 14.35 3.68 24.10
N ASN A 2 13.29 3.35 24.85
CA ASN A 2 11.99 3.98 24.69
C ASN A 2 11.54 4.52 26.05
N VAL A 3 11.07 5.76 26.06
CA VAL A 3 10.47 6.40 27.23
C VAL A 3 9.11 6.92 26.80
N MET A 4 8.09 6.65 27.61
CA MET A 4 6.73 7.09 27.33
C MET A 4 6.11 7.64 28.62
N ALA A 5 5.42 8.75 28.48
CA ALA A 5 4.59 9.34 29.51
C ALA A 5 3.18 9.57 28.95
N SER A 6 2.16 9.29 29.74
CA SER A 6 0.78 9.56 29.36
C SER A 6 0.09 10.36 30.44
N LEU A 7 -0.71 11.32 30.05
CA LEU A 7 -1.58 12.12 30.89
C LEU A 7 -3.01 11.95 30.40
N HIS A 8 -3.87 11.46 31.28
CA HIS A 8 -5.30 11.35 31.04
C HIS A 8 -6.05 12.36 31.88
N TYR A 9 -6.97 13.08 31.27
CA TYR A 9 -7.84 14.03 31.94
C TYR A 9 -9.29 13.74 31.57
N ASP A 10 -10.12 13.55 32.58
CA ASP A 10 -11.58 13.39 32.45
C ASP A 10 -12.30 14.46 33.28
N LEU A 11 -13.18 15.20 32.64
CA LEU A 11 -14.04 16.18 33.28
C LEU A 11 -15.50 15.76 33.18
N LYS A 12 -16.06 15.32 34.28
CA LYS A 12 -17.47 14.96 34.45
C LYS A 12 -17.93 13.86 33.45
N GLN A 13 -17.04 12.97 33.06
CA GLN A 13 -17.29 11.94 32.00
C GLN A 13 -17.87 12.52 30.72
N LYS A 14 -17.64 13.80 30.46
CA LYS A 14 -18.14 14.50 29.27
C LYS A 14 -17.03 14.99 28.36
N TYR A 15 -15.94 15.46 28.93
CA TYR A 15 -14.76 15.94 28.21
C TYR A 15 -13.56 15.09 28.60
N MET A 16 -12.92 14.49 27.66
CA MET A 16 -11.77 13.64 27.84
C MET A 16 -10.60 14.18 27.02
N ALA A 17 -9.42 14.15 27.60
CA ALA A 17 -8.20 14.51 26.89
C ALA A 17 -7.08 13.56 27.29
N ASP A 18 -6.42 12.98 26.30
CA ASP A 18 -5.25 12.11 26.46
C ASP A 18 -4.06 12.75 25.76
N LEU A 19 -2.99 12.95 26.49
CA LEU A 19 -1.71 13.38 25.97
C LEU A 19 -0.70 12.26 26.17
N VAL A 20 -0.16 11.75 25.08
CA VAL A 20 0.91 10.75 25.10
C VAL A 20 2.17 11.39 24.54
N LEU A 21 3.24 11.33 25.31
CA LEU A 21 4.56 11.80 24.93
C LEU A 21 5.48 10.59 24.86
N ALA A 22 5.95 10.24 23.67
CA ALA A 22 6.89 9.16 23.49
C ALA A 22 8.22 9.68 22.95
N MET A 23 9.31 9.19 23.50
CA MET A 23 10.67 9.47 23.06
C MET A 23 11.39 8.15 22.78
N ASN A 24 11.75 7.95 21.53
CA ASN A 24 12.41 6.73 21.08
C ASN A 24 13.85 7.03 20.66
N GLY A 25 14.80 6.23 21.15
CA GLY A 25 16.20 6.31 20.76
C GLY A 25 16.61 5.08 19.96
N SER A 26 17.16 5.30 18.76
CA SER A 26 17.68 4.26 17.90
C SER A 26 19.14 4.52 17.54
N ASN A 27 19.94 3.46 17.47
CA ASN A 27 21.30 3.52 16.98
C ASN A 27 21.40 3.32 15.45
N ARG A 28 20.26 3.05 14.80
CA ARG A 28 20.19 2.86 13.34
C ARG A 28 20.09 4.17 12.58
N SER A 29 19.73 5.24 13.26
CA SER A 29 19.44 6.55 12.65
C SER A 29 20.44 7.61 13.16
N TYR A 30 21.57 7.74 12.47
CA TYR A 30 22.55 8.79 12.77
C TYR A 30 22.53 9.82 11.62
N PRO A 31 22.60 11.14 11.91
CA PRO A 31 22.82 11.78 13.22
C PRO A 31 21.60 11.89 14.11
N GLN A 32 20.37 11.72 13.58
CA GLN A 32 19.14 11.86 14.36
C GLN A 32 18.82 10.58 15.14
N LYS A 33 19.43 10.43 16.33
CA LYS A 33 19.26 9.23 17.17
C LYS A 33 17.96 9.21 17.98
N TRP A 34 17.35 10.38 18.21
CA TRP A 34 16.18 10.54 19.06
C TRP A 34 14.99 11.05 18.27
N ALA A 35 13.83 10.47 18.57
CA ALA A 35 12.56 10.81 17.98
C ALA A 35 11.56 11.15 19.07
N PHE A 36 10.93 12.31 18.98
CA PHE A 36 9.87 12.74 19.87
C PHE A 36 8.52 12.65 19.18
N SER A 37 7.65 11.78 19.69
CA SER A 37 6.36 11.41 19.08
C SER A 37 5.20 11.75 20.02
N PRO A 38 4.71 12.99 20.01
CA PRO A 38 3.54 13.40 20.79
C PRO A 38 2.24 12.98 20.08
N VAL A 39 1.25 12.57 20.87
CA VAL A 39 -0.12 12.31 20.42
C VAL A 39 -1.09 12.97 21.37
N LEU A 40 -2.03 13.75 20.84
CA LEU A 40 -3.15 14.33 21.56
C LEU A 40 -4.45 13.71 21.07
N SER A 41 -5.28 13.22 21.97
CA SER A 41 -6.62 12.73 21.69
C SER A 41 -7.64 13.48 22.56
N LEU A 42 -8.74 13.87 21.95
CA LEU A 42 -9.85 14.58 22.59
C LEU A 42 -11.14 13.80 22.40
N GLY A 43 -11.92 13.67 23.46
CA GLY A 43 -13.23 13.05 23.44
C GLY A 43 -14.28 13.99 24.02
N TYR A 44 -15.43 14.05 23.38
CA TYR A 44 -16.57 14.83 23.85
C TYR A 44 -17.85 14.03 23.75
N ILE A 45 -18.52 13.81 24.87
CA ILE A 45 -19.85 13.20 24.92
C ILE A 45 -20.89 14.32 24.79
N ALA A 46 -21.45 14.46 23.59
CA ALA A 46 -22.47 15.45 23.29
C ALA A 46 -23.83 15.06 23.89
N LEU A 47 -24.15 13.77 23.85
CA LEU A 47 -25.37 13.21 24.38
C LEU A 47 -25.09 11.86 25.04
N ASN A 48 -25.67 11.65 26.21
CA ASN A 48 -25.74 10.35 26.87
C ASN A 48 -27.08 10.29 27.61
N ASN A 49 -28.08 9.65 26.98
CA ASN A 49 -29.45 9.56 27.51
C ASN A 49 -30.08 8.22 27.15
N ASP A 50 -30.06 7.30 28.08
CA ASP A 50 -30.62 5.95 27.87
C ASP A 50 -32.15 5.95 27.73
N ASN A 51 -32.82 7.02 28.07
CA ASN A 51 -34.29 7.13 27.93
C ASN A 51 -34.71 7.69 26.56
N ALA A 52 -33.78 8.23 25.78
CA ALA A 52 -34.09 8.69 24.44
C ALA A 52 -34.55 7.54 23.52
N SER A 53 -35.50 7.81 22.66
CA SER A 53 -36.04 6.80 21.76
C SER A 53 -35.16 6.52 20.54
N PHE A 54 -34.45 7.53 20.05
CA PHE A 54 -33.65 7.44 18.82
C PHE A 54 -32.15 7.44 19.10
N LEU A 55 -31.60 8.54 19.60
CA LEU A 55 -30.17 8.72 19.86
C LEU A 55 -29.88 8.65 21.35
N ASN A 56 -29.20 7.60 21.80
CA ASN A 56 -28.90 7.36 23.19
C ASN A 56 -27.51 7.87 23.60
N LEU A 57 -26.52 7.70 22.70
CA LEU A 57 -25.16 8.17 22.89
C LEU A 57 -24.68 8.88 21.62
N ALA A 58 -24.02 10.01 21.81
CA ALA A 58 -23.22 10.66 20.77
C ALA A 58 -21.90 11.13 21.38
N LYS A 59 -20.82 10.44 21.03
CA LYS A 59 -19.46 10.79 21.43
C LYS A 59 -18.65 11.17 20.19
N MET A 60 -17.99 12.31 20.23
CA MET A 60 -17.07 12.78 19.21
C MET A 60 -15.64 12.51 19.66
N ARG A 61 -14.78 12.13 18.72
CA ARG A 61 -13.36 11.86 18.91
C ARG A 61 -12.54 12.66 17.94
N LEU A 62 -11.43 13.22 18.40
CA LEU A 62 -10.44 13.88 17.56
C LEU A 62 -9.06 13.44 18.05
N SER A 63 -8.18 13.04 17.15
CA SER A 63 -6.80 12.80 17.52
C SER A 63 -5.83 13.36 16.47
N ALA A 64 -4.70 13.84 16.96
CA ALA A 64 -3.59 14.30 16.16
C ALA A 64 -2.28 13.85 16.78
N GLY A 65 -1.34 13.38 15.97
CA GLY A 65 -0.07 12.89 16.48
C GLY A 65 1.03 12.87 15.43
N ILE A 66 2.25 12.86 15.94
CA ILE A 66 3.48 12.69 15.17
C ILE A 66 4.09 11.35 15.54
N GLN A 67 4.42 10.55 14.55
CA GLN A 67 5.12 9.28 14.71
C GLN A 67 6.37 9.28 13.86
N HIS A 68 7.48 8.86 14.46
CA HIS A 68 8.73 8.64 13.73
C HIS A 68 8.93 7.15 13.49
N ILE A 69 9.47 6.83 12.32
CA ILE A 69 9.75 5.47 11.87
C ILE A 69 11.26 5.36 11.67
N ASP A 70 11.89 4.42 12.35
CA ASP A 70 13.35 4.18 12.29
C ASP A 70 13.73 3.07 11.30
N TYR A 71 12.88 2.83 10.31
CA TYR A 71 13.19 1.86 9.26
C TYR A 71 14.34 2.37 8.38
N VAL A 72 15.40 1.61 8.31
CA VAL A 72 16.51 1.80 7.39
C VAL A 72 16.78 0.49 6.65
N PRO A 73 16.88 0.50 5.32
CA PRO A 73 17.07 -0.72 4.52
C PRO A 73 18.45 -1.34 4.77
N ILE A 74 19.44 -0.52 5.11
CA ILE A 74 20.83 -0.94 5.36
C ILE A 74 21.28 -0.33 6.68
N GLN A 75 21.88 -1.15 7.54
CA GLN A 75 22.46 -0.66 8.79
C GLN A 75 23.74 0.14 8.51
N GLY A 76 23.88 1.30 9.18
CA GLY A 76 25.09 2.13 9.06
C GLY A 76 25.13 2.98 7.81
N LEU A 77 23.99 3.44 7.28
CA LEU A 77 23.90 4.30 6.10
C LEU A 77 24.76 5.56 6.13
N TRP A 78 25.16 6.02 7.31
CA TRP A 78 26.06 7.18 7.50
C TRP A 78 27.54 6.85 7.39
N LEU A 79 27.90 5.56 7.28
CA LEU A 79 29.26 5.07 7.15
C LEU A 79 29.56 4.77 5.68
N GLU A 80 30.84 4.90 5.31
CA GLU A 80 31.28 4.37 4.04
C GLU A 80 31.20 2.84 4.07
N ASN A 81 30.69 2.27 3.01
CA ASN A 81 30.53 0.84 2.83
C ASN A 81 31.43 0.37 1.70
N TYR A 82 32.20 -0.68 1.97
CA TYR A 82 33.11 -1.31 1.00
C TYR A 82 32.68 -2.77 0.82
N ASN A 83 32.38 -3.13 -0.42
CA ASN A 83 32.00 -4.49 -0.79
C ASN A 83 33.21 -5.15 -1.48
N GLY A 84 33.45 -6.44 -1.19
CA GLY A 84 34.36 -7.28 -1.93
C GLY A 84 33.81 -7.72 -3.28
N GLY A 85 34.65 -8.19 -4.17
CA GLY A 85 34.22 -8.69 -5.48
C GLY A 85 34.13 -7.60 -6.58
N GLY A 86 34.86 -6.51 -6.42
CA GLY A 86 34.90 -5.38 -7.36
C GLY A 86 35.71 -5.65 -8.64
N GLY A 87 35.76 -6.87 -9.10
CA GLY A 87 36.53 -7.32 -10.25
C GLY A 87 37.69 -8.21 -9.85
N ASP A 88 38.06 -9.08 -10.75
CA ASP A 88 39.15 -10.02 -10.56
C ASP A 88 40.45 -9.44 -11.15
N TYR A 89 41.51 -9.52 -10.42
CA TYR A 89 42.83 -9.22 -10.93
C TYR A 89 43.77 -10.43 -10.77
N TYR A 90 44.44 -10.81 -11.84
CA TYR A 90 45.38 -11.92 -11.85
C TYR A 90 46.79 -11.39 -11.82
N PHE A 91 47.52 -11.71 -10.77
CA PHE A 91 48.94 -11.36 -10.65
C PHE A 91 49.79 -12.44 -11.28
N GLY A 92 50.71 -12.06 -12.19
CA GLY A 92 51.64 -12.94 -12.86
C GLY A 92 51.26 -13.38 -14.26
N ALA A 93 52.12 -14.23 -14.86
CA ALA A 93 51.86 -14.79 -16.16
C ALA A 93 51.00 -16.08 -16.04
N GLY A 94 49.84 -16.10 -16.70
CA GLY A 94 48.92 -17.24 -16.67
C GLY A 94 47.83 -17.11 -15.61
N THR A 95 47.27 -18.26 -15.20
CA THR A 95 46.25 -18.36 -14.15
C THR A 95 46.83 -18.23 -12.74
N GLY A 96 47.60 -17.15 -12.52
CA GLY A 96 48.21 -16.86 -11.22
C GLY A 96 47.20 -16.58 -10.11
N SER A 97 47.67 -16.14 -8.99
CA SER A 97 46.82 -15.78 -7.83
C SER A 97 45.77 -14.75 -8.25
N GLN A 98 44.50 -15.11 -8.16
CA GLN A 98 43.36 -14.23 -8.36
C GLN A 98 43.09 -13.46 -7.06
N ASP A 99 43.12 -12.15 -7.13
CA ASP A 99 42.73 -11.28 -6.03
C ASP A 99 41.44 -10.54 -6.36
N TRP A 100 40.58 -10.50 -5.36
CA TRP A 100 39.28 -9.83 -5.48
C TRP A 100 39.41 -8.36 -5.13
N GLY A 101 39.02 -7.49 -6.03
CA GLY A 101 38.96 -6.07 -5.78
C GLY A 101 37.91 -5.70 -4.73
N THR A 102 38.06 -4.49 -4.19
CA THR A 102 37.07 -3.89 -3.27
C THR A 102 36.51 -2.64 -3.93
N PHE A 103 35.22 -2.42 -3.83
CA PHE A 103 34.56 -1.22 -4.34
C PHE A 103 33.67 -0.57 -3.31
N ILE A 104 33.34 0.71 -3.50
CA ILE A 104 32.42 1.45 -2.65
C ILE A 104 30.99 0.93 -2.91
N GLY A 105 30.33 0.40 -1.89
CA GLY A 105 29.01 -0.19 -2.01
C GLY A 105 27.89 0.85 -2.15
N TYR A 106 28.00 1.96 -1.43
CA TYR A 106 27.12 3.14 -1.52
C TYR A 106 27.78 4.35 -0.87
N GLN A 107 27.33 5.53 -1.26
CA GLN A 107 27.76 6.76 -0.62
C GLN A 107 27.09 6.94 0.74
N PRO A 108 27.79 7.48 1.76
CA PRO A 108 27.19 7.69 3.07
C PRO A 108 26.12 8.78 3.05
N THR A 109 24.99 8.52 3.69
CA THR A 109 23.91 9.48 3.92
C THR A 109 24.26 10.33 5.15
N LYS A 110 24.82 11.52 4.94
CA LYS A 110 25.30 12.40 6.03
C LYS A 110 24.15 13.12 6.75
N ASP A 111 23.09 13.49 6.02
CA ASP A 111 21.97 14.29 6.51
C ASP A 111 20.70 13.43 6.72
N PHE A 112 20.89 12.24 7.26
CA PHE A 112 19.79 11.32 7.53
C PHE A 112 18.79 11.92 8.51
N LYS A 113 17.49 11.82 8.16
CA LYS A 113 16.35 12.16 9.01
C LYS A 113 15.47 10.95 9.17
N LEU A 114 14.83 10.84 10.34
CA LEU A 114 13.79 9.84 10.54
C LEU A 114 12.57 10.17 9.69
N GLU A 115 12.01 9.15 9.09
CA GLU A 115 10.71 9.26 8.45
C GLU A 115 9.67 9.73 9.48
N THR A 116 8.87 10.71 9.13
CA THR A 116 7.89 11.35 10.01
C THR A 116 6.49 11.17 9.43
N ALA A 117 5.59 10.59 10.22
CA ALA A 117 4.18 10.46 9.91
C ALA A 117 3.35 11.41 10.79
N TYR A 118 2.62 12.31 10.17
CA TYR A 118 1.60 13.16 10.80
C TYR A 118 0.26 12.47 10.62
N ARG A 119 -0.42 12.19 11.72
CA ARG A 119 -1.68 11.43 11.73
C ARG A 119 -2.79 12.27 12.32
N PHE A 120 -3.91 12.31 11.63
CA PHE A 120 -5.13 13.00 12.04
C PHE A 120 -6.29 12.02 11.92
N ASN A 121 -7.13 11.98 12.92
CA ASN A 121 -8.37 11.20 12.91
C ASN A 121 -9.49 12.03 13.53
N VAL A 122 -10.67 11.99 12.92
CA VAL A 122 -11.92 12.47 13.49
C VAL A 122 -12.94 11.35 13.46
N GLY A 123 -13.60 11.10 14.57
CA GLY A 123 -14.55 10.00 14.68
C GLY A 123 -15.77 10.36 15.51
N ALA A 124 -16.79 9.52 15.40
CA ALA A 124 -17.99 9.58 16.20
C ALA A 124 -18.46 8.18 16.59
N ASP A 125 -18.83 8.02 17.86
CA ASP A 125 -19.48 6.82 18.39
C ASP A 125 -20.93 7.18 18.70
N LEU A 126 -21.86 6.48 18.07
CA LEU A 126 -23.29 6.70 18.23
C LEU A 126 -23.95 5.43 18.74
N ARG A 127 -24.90 5.57 19.67
CA ARG A 127 -25.84 4.51 20.02
C ARG A 127 -27.24 4.93 19.64
N LEU A 128 -27.86 4.13 18.78
CA LEU A 128 -29.18 4.36 18.22
C LEU A 128 -30.14 3.28 18.71
N PHE A 129 -31.38 3.66 18.99
CA PHE A 129 -32.46 2.74 19.36
C PHE A 129 -32.10 1.80 20.53
N LYS A 130 -31.14 2.18 21.38
CA LYS A 130 -30.60 1.40 22.52
C LYS A 130 -29.89 0.09 22.14
N SER A 131 -29.80 -0.24 20.87
CA SER A 131 -29.35 -1.57 20.40
C SER A 131 -28.45 -1.54 19.18
N VAL A 132 -28.28 -0.40 18.53
CA VAL A 132 -27.41 -0.22 17.37
C VAL A 132 -26.25 0.69 17.77
N ASP A 133 -25.06 0.15 17.81
CA ASP A 133 -23.82 0.91 17.97
C ASP A 133 -23.23 1.19 16.58
N VAL A 134 -22.93 2.45 16.29
CA VAL A 134 -22.32 2.91 15.03
C VAL A 134 -21.04 3.66 15.36
N THR A 135 -19.96 3.28 14.69
CA THR A 135 -18.66 3.95 14.76
C THR A 135 -18.32 4.52 13.38
N LEU A 136 -17.97 5.77 13.34
CA LEU A 136 -17.56 6.49 12.15
C LEU A 136 -16.18 7.07 12.39
N ASP A 137 -15.25 6.85 11.47
CA ASP A 137 -13.93 7.44 11.50
C ASP A 137 -13.53 7.96 10.12
N ALA A 138 -12.87 9.09 10.10
CA ALA A 138 -12.19 9.62 8.93
C ALA A 138 -10.75 9.98 9.33
N TYR A 139 -9.80 9.55 8.54
CA TYR A 139 -8.39 9.75 8.83
C TYR A 139 -7.63 10.36 7.66
N TYR A 140 -6.57 11.09 8.01
CA TYR A 140 -5.58 11.60 7.08
C TYR A 140 -4.19 11.41 7.68
N ASN A 141 -3.32 10.72 6.94
CA ASN A 141 -1.92 10.51 7.31
C ASN A 141 -1.03 11.12 6.24
N TYR A 142 -0.06 11.90 6.66
CA TYR A 142 0.95 12.49 5.80
C TYR A 142 2.33 12.02 6.25
N ARG A 143 3.05 11.35 5.37
CA ARG A 143 4.39 10.82 5.63
C ARG A 143 5.40 11.64 4.84
N ASP A 144 6.40 12.16 5.53
CA ASP A 144 7.51 12.94 4.98
C ASP A 144 8.85 12.30 5.33
N ASN A 145 9.90 12.74 4.67
CA ASN A 145 11.25 12.24 4.84
C ASN A 145 11.39 10.72 4.61
N ILE A 146 10.58 10.14 3.75
CA ILE A 146 10.70 8.73 3.38
C ILE A 146 12.03 8.54 2.68
N LEU A 147 12.81 7.57 3.17
CA LEU A 147 14.13 7.26 2.65
C LEU A 147 14.01 6.53 1.31
N LEU A 148 14.64 7.05 0.27
CA LEU A 148 14.67 6.48 -1.07
C LEU A 148 16.11 6.31 -1.54
N SER A 149 16.37 5.34 -2.44
CA SER A 149 17.65 5.26 -3.15
C SER A 149 17.84 6.49 -4.02
N GLY A 150 19.04 7.05 -4.00
CA GLY A 150 19.41 8.20 -4.83
C GLY A 150 19.88 7.84 -6.24
N ASP A 151 19.80 6.57 -6.66
CA ASP A 151 20.39 6.09 -7.92
C ASP A 151 19.90 6.86 -9.14
N ASN A 152 18.65 7.30 -9.14
CA ASN A 152 18.10 8.13 -10.22
C ASN A 152 18.45 9.64 -10.15
N LEU A 153 19.17 10.07 -9.11
CA LEU A 153 19.62 11.46 -8.98
C LEU A 153 20.98 11.70 -9.65
N TYR A 154 21.76 10.64 -9.86
CA TYR A 154 23.11 10.73 -10.36
C TYR A 154 23.29 9.85 -11.61
N SER A 155 24.19 10.28 -12.47
CA SER A 155 24.55 9.49 -13.64
C SER A 155 25.34 8.24 -13.23
N SER A 156 25.04 7.10 -13.86
CA SER A 156 25.79 5.85 -13.71
C SER A 156 27.27 5.98 -14.06
N VAL A 157 27.66 7.03 -14.81
CA VAL A 157 29.07 7.36 -15.11
C VAL A 157 29.92 7.57 -13.86
N MET A 158 29.30 7.90 -12.71
CA MET A 158 30.01 8.03 -11.44
C MET A 158 30.62 6.70 -10.95
N GLY A 159 30.12 5.56 -11.42
CA GLY A 159 30.60 4.23 -11.07
C GLY A 159 30.41 3.83 -9.60
N ILE A 160 29.68 4.61 -8.82
CA ILE A 160 29.40 4.38 -7.40
C ILE A 160 27.90 4.52 -7.18
N PRO A 161 27.24 3.57 -6.50
CA PRO A 161 25.83 3.71 -6.11
C PRO A 161 25.62 4.98 -5.28
N ALA A 162 24.52 5.67 -5.54
CA ALA A 162 24.21 6.92 -4.87
C ALA A 162 23.85 6.72 -3.39
N ALA A 163 23.95 7.80 -2.61
CA ALA A 163 23.47 7.82 -1.24
C ALA A 163 21.94 7.68 -1.19
N TYR A 164 21.45 7.10 -0.12
CA TYR A 164 20.02 7.22 0.21
C TYR A 164 19.69 8.65 0.63
N VAL A 165 18.53 9.13 0.25
CA VAL A 165 18.07 10.48 0.56
C VAL A 165 16.66 10.48 1.13
N ASN A 166 16.41 11.36 2.10
CA ASN A 166 15.08 11.58 2.68
C ASN A 166 14.23 12.48 1.77
N TRP A 167 13.67 11.93 0.71
CA TRP A 167 12.99 12.70 -0.32
C TRP A 167 11.51 12.33 -0.49
N GLY A 168 11.13 11.09 -0.22
CA GLY A 168 9.79 10.60 -0.48
C GLY A 168 8.71 11.26 0.40
N ARG A 169 7.51 11.41 -0.18
CA ARG A 169 6.30 11.88 0.49
C ARG A 169 5.10 11.07 0.04
N VAL A 170 4.26 10.68 1.00
CA VAL A 170 3.04 9.92 0.74
C VAL A 170 1.94 10.46 1.64
N ALA A 171 0.74 10.64 1.08
CA ALA A 171 -0.46 10.83 1.86
C ALA A 171 -1.33 9.58 1.80
N SER A 172 -2.02 9.25 2.90
CA SER A 172 -3.09 8.26 2.93
C SER A 172 -4.28 8.80 3.69
N TYR A 173 -5.46 8.52 3.19
CA TYR A 173 -6.71 9.01 3.76
C TYR A 173 -7.83 8.01 3.51
N GLY A 174 -8.83 8.05 4.36
CA GLY A 174 -9.94 7.13 4.24
C GLY A 174 -11.03 7.37 5.25
N VAL A 175 -12.06 6.54 5.14
CA VAL A 175 -13.20 6.49 6.05
C VAL A 175 -13.45 5.05 6.47
N GLU A 176 -13.88 4.89 7.72
CA GLU A 176 -14.23 3.60 8.32
C GLU A 176 -15.61 3.73 8.96
N ILE A 177 -16.48 2.78 8.69
CA ILE A 177 -17.84 2.74 9.21
C ILE A 177 -18.05 1.36 9.78
N GLY A 178 -18.35 1.29 11.08
CA GLY A 178 -18.77 0.07 11.76
C GLY A 178 -20.20 0.24 12.28
N ALA A 179 -21.01 -0.79 12.15
CA ALA A 179 -22.34 -0.84 12.75
C ALA A 179 -22.57 -2.21 13.36
N ASN A 180 -23.02 -2.24 14.59
CA ASN A 180 -23.34 -3.47 15.30
C ASN A 180 -24.70 -3.35 15.96
N TRP A 181 -25.59 -4.26 15.62
CA TRP A 181 -26.90 -4.38 16.22
C TRP A 181 -27.00 -5.68 17.03
N VAL A 182 -27.33 -5.54 18.31
CA VAL A 182 -27.57 -6.66 19.20
C VAL A 182 -28.98 -6.53 19.76
N LYS A 183 -29.79 -7.55 19.61
CA LYS A 183 -31.16 -7.57 20.11
C LYS A 183 -31.46 -8.88 20.82
N ASN A 184 -31.75 -8.80 22.10
CA ASN A 184 -32.34 -9.88 22.86
C ASN A 184 -33.86 -9.75 22.79
N ILE A 185 -34.52 -10.71 22.17
CA ILE A 185 -35.97 -10.75 22.05
C ILE A 185 -36.57 -11.27 23.37
N ASN A 186 -35.96 -12.34 23.89
CA ASN A 186 -36.27 -12.95 25.18
C ASN A 186 -35.02 -13.67 25.73
N GLU A 187 -35.14 -14.41 26.83
CA GLU A 187 -34.03 -15.17 27.43
C GLU A 187 -33.44 -16.23 26.50
N ASP A 188 -34.25 -16.80 25.64
CA ASP A 188 -33.89 -17.87 24.71
C ASP A 188 -33.43 -17.41 23.34
N LEU A 189 -33.82 -16.21 22.88
CA LEU A 189 -33.63 -15.76 21.50
C LEU A 189 -32.90 -14.40 21.44
N SER A 190 -31.75 -14.39 20.81
CA SER A 190 -30.99 -13.17 20.53
C SER A 190 -30.44 -13.15 19.11
N PHE A 191 -30.33 -11.95 18.55
CA PHE A 191 -29.72 -11.69 17.23
C PHE A 191 -28.52 -10.75 17.39
N ASN A 192 -27.53 -10.94 16.54
CA ASN A 192 -26.39 -10.07 16.35
C ASN A 192 -26.15 -9.85 14.86
N ILE A 193 -26.16 -8.60 14.43
CA ILE A 193 -25.81 -8.22 13.05
C ILE A 193 -24.72 -7.15 13.12
N GLY A 194 -23.56 -7.47 12.58
CA GLY A 194 -22.42 -6.55 12.48
C GLY A 194 -22.10 -6.29 11.01
N ALA A 195 -21.78 -5.05 10.67
CA ALA A 195 -21.31 -4.66 9.34
C ALA A 195 -20.17 -3.66 9.47
N ASP A 196 -19.10 -3.90 8.72
CA ASP A 196 -17.96 -2.99 8.62
C ASP A 196 -17.69 -2.63 7.18
N PHE A 197 -17.32 -1.38 6.98
CA PHE A 197 -16.93 -0.83 5.70
C PHE A 197 -15.72 0.07 5.89
N THR A 198 -14.67 -0.19 5.12
CA THR A 198 -13.46 0.64 5.12
C THR A 198 -13.14 1.01 3.68
N TRP A 199 -12.97 2.29 3.44
CA TRP A 199 -12.41 2.80 2.21
C TRP A 199 -11.20 3.66 2.53
N GLY A 200 -10.07 3.35 1.88
CA GLY A 200 -8.84 4.10 2.05
C GLY A 200 -8.00 4.13 0.78
N ARG A 201 -7.30 5.24 0.59
CA ARG A 201 -6.41 5.44 -0.57
C ARG A 201 -5.11 6.08 -0.13
N ASN A 202 -4.02 5.63 -0.74
CA ASN A 202 -2.74 6.33 -0.66
C ASN A 202 -2.47 7.14 -1.94
N LYS A 203 -1.61 8.14 -1.83
CA LYS A 203 -1.17 8.97 -2.94
C LYS A 203 0.31 9.31 -2.79
N GLN A 204 1.08 8.99 -3.82
CA GLN A 204 2.48 9.41 -3.95
C GLN A 204 2.52 10.92 -4.19
N LEU A 205 3.08 11.68 -3.25
CA LEU A 205 3.19 13.13 -3.38
C LEU A 205 4.55 13.57 -3.92
N ARG A 206 5.60 12.79 -3.59
CA ARG A 206 6.96 13.05 -4.06
C ARG A 206 7.77 11.74 -4.05
N THR A 207 8.49 11.50 -5.12
CA THR A 207 9.43 10.40 -5.26
C THR A 207 10.65 10.85 -6.09
N ILE A 208 11.65 9.99 -6.21
CA ILE A 208 12.78 10.20 -7.11
C ILE A 208 12.47 9.47 -8.40
N GLU A 209 12.25 10.23 -9.46
CA GLU A 209 11.97 9.71 -10.77
C GLU A 209 12.61 10.60 -11.85
N ASN A 210 12.97 9.99 -12.96
CA ASN A 210 13.42 10.68 -14.16
C ASN A 210 12.62 10.10 -15.32
N VAL A 211 11.48 10.74 -15.63
CA VAL A 211 10.52 10.26 -16.63
C VAL A 211 10.55 11.17 -17.86
N ALA A 212 10.42 10.56 -19.02
CA ALA A 212 10.42 11.30 -20.29
C ALA A 212 9.11 12.07 -20.50
N TYR A 213 7.99 11.55 -19.96
CA TYR A 213 6.65 12.11 -20.16
C TYR A 213 5.90 12.17 -18.83
N ASP A 214 5.05 13.17 -18.65
CA ASP A 214 4.30 13.41 -17.41
C ASP A 214 3.38 12.24 -17.03
N TYR A 215 2.84 11.51 -17.99
CA TYR A 215 1.96 10.37 -17.72
C TYR A 215 2.71 9.15 -17.16
N LEU A 216 4.03 9.07 -17.32
CA LEU A 216 4.89 8.07 -16.71
C LEU A 216 5.23 8.36 -15.25
N SER A 217 4.94 9.57 -14.76
CA SER A 217 5.25 9.94 -13.39
C SER A 217 4.45 9.11 -12.38
N ALA A 218 5.10 8.61 -11.34
CA ALA A 218 4.44 7.96 -10.20
C ALA A 218 3.78 8.98 -9.25
N VAL A 219 4.20 10.27 -9.31
CA VAL A 219 3.64 11.33 -8.48
C VAL A 219 2.17 11.57 -8.82
N GLY A 220 1.31 11.55 -7.81
CA GLY A 220 -0.14 11.66 -7.97
C GLY A 220 -0.86 10.32 -8.10
N GLY A 221 -0.15 9.22 -8.37
CA GLY A 221 -0.63 7.85 -8.36
C GLY A 221 -0.63 7.21 -6.97
N ARG A 222 -0.95 5.93 -6.92
CA ARG A 222 -0.82 5.09 -5.71
C ARG A 222 0.63 4.66 -5.52
N VAL A 223 1.02 4.31 -4.30
CA VAL A 223 2.39 3.85 -4.00
C VAL A 223 2.74 2.59 -4.79
N ASN A 224 1.82 1.61 -4.81
CA ASN A 224 1.98 0.38 -5.58
C ASN A 224 1.04 0.39 -6.80
N GLN A 225 1.12 1.46 -7.59
CA GLN A 225 0.31 1.63 -8.78
C GLN A 225 0.59 0.52 -9.79
N ALA A 226 -0.46 -0.08 -10.35
CA ALA A 226 -0.31 -0.95 -11.51
C ALA A 226 0.03 -0.11 -12.74
N TRP A 227 0.94 -0.62 -13.56
CA TRP A 227 1.37 -0.02 -14.82
C TRP A 227 1.24 -1.03 -15.93
N GLY A 228 0.93 -0.60 -17.12
CA GLY A 228 0.83 -1.46 -18.30
C GLY A 228 0.50 -0.70 -19.56
N LEU A 229 0.54 -1.39 -20.68
CA LEU A 229 0.15 -0.85 -21.98
C LEU A 229 -1.38 -0.87 -22.13
N GLU A 230 -1.95 0.21 -22.62
CA GLU A 230 -3.38 0.32 -22.86
C GLU A 230 -3.79 -0.46 -24.13
N VAL A 231 -4.60 -1.52 -23.96
CA VAL A 231 -5.12 -2.31 -25.07
C VAL A 231 -6.27 -1.57 -25.73
N ILE A 232 -6.17 -1.32 -27.04
CA ILE A 232 -7.21 -0.67 -27.84
C ILE A 232 -7.99 -1.64 -28.73
N GLY A 233 -7.56 -2.91 -28.80
CA GLY A 233 -8.24 -3.95 -29.58
C GLY A 233 -7.35 -5.13 -29.87
N PHE A 234 -7.69 -5.84 -30.94
CA PHE A 234 -6.92 -6.95 -31.49
C PHE A 234 -6.59 -6.67 -32.95
N PHE A 235 -5.43 -7.11 -33.42
CA PHE A 235 -5.09 -7.05 -34.81
C PHE A 235 -6.01 -7.96 -35.63
N LYS A 236 -6.59 -7.43 -36.72
CA LYS A 236 -7.56 -8.16 -37.52
C LYS A 236 -6.86 -9.03 -38.57
N ASP A 237 -5.85 -8.48 -39.20
CA ASP A 237 -5.10 -9.09 -40.32
C ASP A 237 -3.72 -8.44 -40.44
N GLU A 238 -2.92 -8.94 -41.40
CA GLU A 238 -1.58 -8.44 -41.67
C GLU A 238 -1.57 -6.97 -42.15
N ALA A 239 -2.64 -6.54 -42.82
CA ALA A 239 -2.76 -5.15 -43.29
C ALA A 239 -2.99 -4.20 -42.09
N ASP A 240 -3.75 -4.62 -41.09
CA ASP A 240 -3.94 -3.86 -39.84
C ASP A 240 -2.63 -3.77 -39.05
N ILE A 241 -1.83 -4.85 -39.01
CA ILE A 241 -0.49 -4.84 -38.40
C ILE A 241 0.41 -3.85 -39.12
N ALA A 242 0.48 -3.91 -40.43
CA ALA A 242 1.34 -3.03 -41.24
C ALA A 242 0.98 -1.53 -41.14
N ASN A 243 -0.28 -1.21 -40.83
CA ASN A 243 -0.76 0.16 -40.70
C ASN A 243 -0.85 0.64 -39.23
N SER A 244 -0.28 -0.09 -38.29
CA SER A 244 -0.31 0.24 -36.88
C SER A 244 1.10 0.52 -36.35
N PRO A 245 1.24 1.19 -35.18
CA PRO A 245 2.52 1.35 -34.50
C PRO A 245 3.23 0.01 -34.31
N THR A 246 4.54 0.00 -34.48
CA THR A 246 5.37 -1.21 -34.41
C THR A 246 5.45 -1.68 -32.95
N GLN A 247 5.12 -2.94 -32.68
CA GLN A 247 5.30 -3.59 -31.37
C GLN A 247 6.56 -4.46 -31.40
N ASN A 248 7.61 -4.05 -30.69
CA ASN A 248 8.92 -4.69 -30.74
C ASN A 248 9.11 -5.77 -29.64
N PHE A 249 8.04 -6.22 -28.98
CA PHE A 249 8.14 -7.20 -27.88
C PHE A 249 8.31 -8.63 -28.40
N ASP A 250 7.63 -8.95 -29.50
CA ASP A 250 7.63 -10.25 -30.15
C ASP A 250 7.09 -10.13 -31.59
N VAL A 251 7.08 -11.24 -32.35
CA VAL A 251 6.48 -11.30 -33.67
C VAL A 251 4.96 -11.22 -33.56
N VAL A 252 4.40 -10.11 -34.01
CA VAL A 252 2.97 -9.82 -33.93
C VAL A 252 2.21 -10.60 -35.00
N GLN A 253 1.05 -11.16 -34.63
CA GLN A 253 0.17 -11.95 -35.50
C GLN A 253 -1.28 -11.45 -35.43
N PRO A 254 -2.11 -11.69 -36.43
CA PRO A 254 -3.55 -11.42 -36.37
C PRO A 254 -4.18 -12.13 -35.16
N GLY A 255 -4.92 -11.37 -34.35
CA GLY A 255 -5.50 -11.84 -33.09
C GLY A 255 -4.73 -11.44 -31.84
N ASP A 256 -3.53 -10.90 -31.96
CA ASP A 256 -2.78 -10.36 -30.85
C ASP A 256 -3.33 -9.00 -30.38
N PHE A 257 -2.98 -8.60 -29.15
CA PHE A 257 -3.36 -7.31 -28.60
C PHE A 257 -2.71 -6.16 -29.36
N LYS A 258 -3.55 -5.18 -29.71
CA LYS A 258 -3.12 -3.90 -30.28
C LYS A 258 -3.08 -2.87 -29.16
N TYR A 259 -1.91 -2.28 -28.96
CA TYR A 259 -1.69 -1.29 -27.90
C TYR A 259 -1.74 0.13 -28.45
N LYS A 260 -2.03 1.06 -27.56
CA LYS A 260 -2.08 2.49 -27.87
C LYS A 260 -0.69 3.11 -27.77
N ASP A 261 -0.30 3.78 -28.81
CA ASP A 261 0.85 4.68 -28.84
C ASP A 261 0.48 5.96 -28.08
N GLN A 262 1.09 6.17 -26.93
CA GLN A 262 0.77 7.29 -26.05
C GLN A 262 1.58 8.54 -26.39
N ASN A 263 2.81 8.39 -26.89
CA ASN A 263 3.71 9.49 -27.23
C ASN A 263 3.66 9.90 -28.70
N GLY A 264 3.10 9.05 -29.58
CA GLY A 264 2.90 9.33 -31.01
C GLY A 264 4.15 9.10 -31.87
N ASP A 265 5.09 8.26 -31.43
CA ASP A 265 6.33 7.99 -32.15
C ASP A 265 6.25 6.78 -33.14
N ASN A 266 5.07 6.13 -33.19
CA ASN A 266 4.78 4.91 -33.98
C ASN A 266 5.54 3.66 -33.52
N ILE A 267 6.03 3.65 -32.28
CA ILE A 267 6.67 2.48 -31.68
C ILE A 267 5.98 2.25 -30.34
N ILE A 268 5.55 1.02 -30.06
CA ILE A 268 5.03 0.65 -28.75
C ILE A 268 6.17 0.10 -27.91
N ASP A 269 6.53 0.81 -26.86
CA ASP A 269 7.60 0.46 -25.94
C ASP A 269 7.29 0.83 -24.47
N GLU A 270 8.32 0.92 -23.66
CA GLU A 270 8.22 1.31 -22.24
C GLU A 270 7.73 2.76 -22.03
N ASN A 271 7.83 3.62 -23.06
CA ASN A 271 7.32 4.98 -23.01
C ASN A 271 5.80 5.06 -23.20
N ASP A 272 5.12 3.98 -23.60
CA ASP A 272 3.68 3.93 -23.77
C ASP A 272 2.94 3.36 -22.55
N VAL A 273 3.68 3.01 -21.51
CA VAL A 273 3.12 2.48 -20.28
C VAL A 273 2.33 3.56 -19.54
N VAL A 274 1.14 3.23 -19.09
CA VAL A 274 0.27 4.14 -18.34
C VAL A 274 -0.16 3.54 -17.01
N ARG A 275 -0.66 4.38 -16.11
CA ARG A 275 -1.25 3.91 -14.86
C ARG A 275 -2.52 3.14 -15.13
N MET A 276 -2.59 1.90 -14.61
CA MET A 276 -3.75 1.02 -14.78
C MET A 276 -4.31 0.63 -13.43
N GLY A 277 -5.63 0.45 -13.37
CA GLY A 277 -6.30 -0.13 -12.22
C GLY A 277 -6.02 0.57 -10.88
N TYR A 278 -5.81 -0.24 -9.86
CA TYR A 278 -5.69 0.16 -8.47
C TYR A 278 -4.33 -0.23 -7.88
N ASP A 279 -4.17 -0.08 -6.56
CA ASP A 279 -3.02 -0.58 -5.81
C ASP A 279 -2.90 -2.10 -5.96
N THR A 280 -1.68 -2.59 -6.15
CA THR A 280 -1.41 -4.03 -6.36
C THR A 280 -1.19 -4.79 -5.06
N SER A 281 -1.08 -4.10 -3.94
CA SER A 281 -0.77 -4.70 -2.64
C SER A 281 -1.91 -4.64 -1.65
N ILE A 282 -2.69 -3.54 -1.66
CA ILE A 282 -3.72 -3.29 -0.65
C ILE A 282 -5.02 -2.87 -1.35
N PRO A 283 -6.14 -3.59 -1.13
CA PRO A 283 -7.45 -3.15 -1.59
C PRO A 283 -7.83 -1.80 -0.97
N GLU A 284 -8.38 -0.89 -1.77
CA GLU A 284 -8.89 0.38 -1.27
C GLU A 284 -10.21 0.24 -0.52
N LEU A 285 -10.96 -0.81 -0.80
CA LEU A 285 -12.27 -1.05 -0.22
C LEU A 285 -12.32 -2.45 0.40
N ASN A 286 -12.68 -2.49 1.69
CA ASN A 286 -12.95 -3.73 2.42
C ASN A 286 -14.31 -3.62 3.09
N TYR A 287 -15.03 -4.73 3.15
CA TYR A 287 -16.30 -4.81 3.84
C TYR A 287 -16.50 -6.16 4.48
N SER A 288 -17.26 -6.16 5.57
CA SER A 288 -17.68 -7.38 6.23
C SER A 288 -19.14 -7.30 6.67
N LEU A 289 -19.80 -8.46 6.73
CA LEU A 289 -21.12 -8.64 7.28
C LEU A 289 -21.11 -9.89 8.16
N ASN A 290 -21.42 -9.70 9.42
CA ASN A 290 -21.56 -10.77 10.40
C ASN A 290 -23.04 -10.92 10.79
N LEU A 291 -23.57 -12.13 10.61
CA LEU A 291 -24.94 -12.48 10.98
C LEU A 291 -24.91 -13.58 12.03
N GLY A 292 -25.46 -13.30 13.19
CA GLY A 292 -25.53 -14.27 14.28
C GLY A 292 -26.93 -14.35 14.88
N PHE A 293 -27.32 -15.54 15.32
CA PHE A 293 -28.45 -15.72 16.20
C PHE A 293 -28.22 -16.84 17.20
N ARG A 294 -28.86 -16.76 18.32
CA ARG A 294 -28.89 -17.79 19.37
C ARG A 294 -30.34 -18.10 19.71
N TYR A 295 -30.69 -19.36 19.68
CA TYR A 295 -31.97 -19.86 20.17
C TYR A 295 -31.74 -21.02 21.13
N LYS A 296 -32.00 -20.80 22.42
CA LYS A 296 -31.71 -21.74 23.51
C LYS A 296 -30.25 -22.20 23.48
N ASN A 297 -30.03 -23.49 23.25
CA ASN A 297 -28.71 -24.11 23.19
C ASN A 297 -28.12 -24.13 21.76
N PHE A 298 -28.85 -23.61 20.77
CA PHE A 298 -28.40 -23.55 19.39
C PHE A 298 -27.91 -22.16 19.05
N GLY A 299 -26.69 -22.06 18.50
CA GLY A 299 -26.09 -20.82 18.03
C GLY A 299 -25.65 -20.95 16.56
N PHE A 300 -25.91 -19.94 15.77
CA PHE A 300 -25.45 -19.83 14.39
C PHE A 300 -24.72 -18.51 14.21
N ASN A 301 -23.62 -18.54 13.48
CA ASN A 301 -22.89 -17.34 13.07
C ASN A 301 -22.36 -17.51 11.66
N ALA A 302 -22.54 -16.49 10.81
CA ALA A 302 -22.04 -16.44 9.45
C ALA A 302 -21.31 -15.11 9.23
N LEU A 303 -20.07 -15.20 8.71
CA LEU A 303 -19.27 -14.05 8.35
C LEU A 303 -19.05 -14.02 6.84
N PHE A 304 -19.39 -12.91 6.23
CA PHE A 304 -19.12 -12.58 4.85
C PHE A 304 -18.09 -11.47 4.81
N GLN A 305 -17.05 -11.64 3.99
CA GLN A 305 -16.00 -10.64 3.81
C GLN A 305 -15.73 -10.44 2.32
N GLY A 306 -15.41 -9.22 1.95
CA GLY A 306 -15.03 -8.89 0.59
C GLY A 306 -14.06 -7.72 0.53
N ALA A 307 -13.32 -7.69 -0.56
CA ALA A 307 -12.41 -6.61 -0.90
C ALA A 307 -12.62 -6.21 -2.36
N ALA A 308 -12.44 -4.93 -2.64
CA ALA A 308 -12.56 -4.39 -4.00
C ALA A 308 -11.59 -3.22 -4.21
N HIS A 309 -11.50 -2.73 -5.44
CA HIS A 309 -10.56 -1.68 -5.83
C HIS A 309 -9.12 -2.10 -5.54
N TYR A 310 -8.71 -3.23 -6.08
CA TYR A 310 -7.32 -3.69 -6.10
C TYR A 310 -6.99 -4.31 -7.47
N THR A 311 -5.72 -4.36 -7.79
CA THR A 311 -5.23 -4.96 -9.04
C THR A 311 -4.38 -6.18 -8.71
N ALA A 312 -4.71 -7.32 -9.30
CA ALA A 312 -3.91 -8.53 -9.20
C ALA A 312 -3.16 -8.78 -10.51
N TYR A 313 -1.85 -9.00 -10.42
CA TYR A 313 -1.07 -9.46 -11.56
C TYR A 313 -1.22 -10.97 -11.73
N LEU A 314 -1.74 -11.37 -12.87
CA LEU A 314 -1.81 -12.79 -13.28
C LEU A 314 -0.54 -13.19 -14.02
N GLY A 315 0.61 -13.00 -13.40
CA GLY A 315 1.95 -13.19 -14.00
C GLY A 315 2.53 -14.59 -13.85
N THR A 316 1.74 -15.59 -13.42
CA THR A 316 2.24 -16.95 -13.27
C THR A 316 2.31 -17.68 -14.60
N THR A 317 3.31 -18.56 -14.76
CA THR A 317 3.49 -19.40 -15.95
C THR A 317 2.21 -20.17 -16.32
N GLY A 318 1.43 -20.62 -15.33
CA GLY A 318 0.18 -21.36 -15.59
C GLY A 318 -0.93 -20.52 -16.22
N VAL A 319 -0.85 -19.18 -16.18
CA VAL A 319 -1.80 -18.27 -16.85
C VAL A 319 -1.38 -18.02 -18.29
N TRP A 320 -0.09 -17.72 -18.52
CA TRP A 320 0.43 -17.28 -19.82
C TRP A 320 0.88 -18.42 -20.74
N VAL A 321 1.32 -19.54 -20.14
CA VAL A 321 1.79 -20.70 -20.88
C VAL A 321 0.99 -21.92 -20.40
N PRO A 322 -0.25 -22.09 -20.87
CA PRO A 322 -1.04 -23.26 -20.52
C PRO A 322 -0.36 -24.52 -21.05
N LEU A 323 -0.31 -25.59 -20.24
CA LEU A 323 0.22 -26.90 -20.59
C LEU A 323 1.75 -27.12 -20.46
N VAL A 324 2.51 -26.17 -19.94
CA VAL A 324 3.93 -26.41 -19.64
C VAL A 324 4.04 -27.03 -18.22
N GLY A 325 4.57 -28.26 -18.15
CA GLY A 325 4.97 -28.87 -16.88
C GLY A 325 3.88 -29.52 -16.03
N GLY A 326 2.76 -29.92 -16.63
CA GLY A 326 1.66 -30.59 -15.91
C GLY A 326 0.47 -29.68 -15.70
N CYS A 327 -0.60 -30.05 -16.27
CA CYS A 327 -1.86 -29.38 -16.44
C CYS A 327 -2.44 -28.76 -15.15
N LEU A 328 -2.37 -27.46 -15.02
CA LEU A 328 -3.12 -26.70 -14.01
C LEU A 328 -4.56 -26.35 -14.44
N LEU A 329 -4.95 -26.66 -15.68
CA LEU A 329 -6.22 -26.24 -16.28
C LEU A 329 -7.22 -27.37 -16.54
N TYR A 330 -7.15 -28.48 -15.79
CA TYR A 330 -8.17 -29.52 -15.90
C TYR A 330 -9.55 -29.12 -15.33
N THR A 331 -9.67 -27.96 -14.71
CA THR A 331 -10.94 -27.55 -14.08
C THR A 331 -11.86 -26.69 -14.96
N SER A 332 -11.38 -26.23 -16.12
CA SER A 332 -12.21 -25.51 -17.08
C SER A 332 -11.82 -25.86 -18.50
N PRO A 333 -12.41 -26.90 -19.10
CA PRO A 333 -12.18 -27.18 -20.51
C PRO A 333 -12.62 -25.99 -21.36
N SER A 334 -11.68 -25.49 -22.16
CA SER A 334 -11.97 -24.44 -23.15
C SER A 334 -13.12 -24.88 -24.06
N PRO A 335 -13.99 -23.98 -24.50
CA PRO A 335 -15.00 -24.32 -25.51
C PRO A 335 -14.42 -24.97 -26.77
N ARG A 336 -13.14 -24.77 -27.08
CA ARG A 336 -12.42 -25.42 -28.18
C ARG A 336 -12.08 -26.89 -27.90
N ASP A 337 -11.94 -27.29 -26.65
CA ASP A 337 -11.60 -28.67 -26.29
C ASP A 337 -12.82 -29.60 -26.44
N ARG A 338 -14.05 -29.07 -26.39
CA ARG A 338 -15.30 -29.82 -26.63
C ARG A 338 -15.48 -30.24 -28.08
N THR A 339 -14.81 -29.59 -29.03
CA THR A 339 -14.94 -29.88 -30.45
C THR A 339 -13.92 -30.88 -30.99
N ARG A 340 -12.91 -31.28 -30.20
CA ARG A 340 -11.87 -32.25 -30.58
C ARG A 340 -12.10 -33.68 -30.06
N SER A 341 -13.14 -33.90 -29.29
CA SER A 341 -13.46 -35.23 -28.77
C SER A 341 -14.66 -35.89 -29.49
N ARG A 342 -14.73 -35.71 -30.83
CA ARG A 342 -15.61 -36.51 -31.70
C ARG A 342 -14.80 -37.08 -32.86
#